data_849a562f3b1c15bcd6482cfa46e7f74f
#
_entry.id   849a562f3b1c15bcd6482cfa46e7f74f
#
_cell.length_a   1.000
_cell.length_b   1.000
_cell.length_c   1.000
_cell.angle_alpha   90.00
_cell.angle_beta   90.00
_cell.angle_gamma   90.00
#
_symmetry.space_group_name_H-M   'P 1'
#
loop_
_entity.id
_entity.type
_entity.pdbx_description
1 polymer ?
#
loop_
_entity_poly.entity_id
_entity_poly.type
_entity_poly.pdbx_seq_one_letter_code
_entity_poly.pdbx_strand_id
1 'polypeptide(L)'
;MKGIAFVGKSWLILTVAGLTFSQVLAQETKSGIPLDQSWKETVYAFAANNLQHTAWGLEHSERDYQLARALAAGDGLEIDEDVLFAAAFLHDMAAFEPYAVAGEDHSNTGADKAGAILEPAGFPMAKLPSVQAAIRAHMYYAEVPAEPVAQVLHDADTLNFLGAIGVTRIISLTTREGLAKDLPAAVATLENFSRELPASLVTATAKAMATDRVQEMESFLAALRQQSVDGRAL
;
A
#
# COMPACT_ATOMS: atom_id res chain seq x y z
N MET A 1 43.50 28.00 -78.02
CA MET A 1 43.27 28.31 -76.59
C MET A 1 42.00 27.55 -76.17
N LYS A 2 42.14 26.52 -75.35
CA LYS A 2 41.05 25.57 -75.00
C LYS A 2 40.42 26.00 -73.67
N GLY A 3 39.13 26.32 -73.70
CA GLY A 3 38.36 26.66 -72.49
C GLY A 3 37.93 25.38 -71.70
N ILE A 4 38.18 25.38 -70.41
CA ILE A 4 37.86 24.30 -69.50
C ILE A 4 36.48 24.61 -68.91
N ALA A 5 35.50 23.69 -69.15
CA ALA A 5 34.19 23.79 -68.54
C ALA A 5 34.20 23.17 -67.08
N PHE A 6 33.73 23.92 -66.13
CA PHE A 6 33.54 23.51 -64.72
C PHE A 6 32.17 22.87 -64.60
N VAL A 7 32.13 21.56 -64.25
CA VAL A 7 30.91 20.82 -63.89
C VAL A 7 30.68 20.96 -62.38
N GLY A 8 29.68 21.72 -62.02
CA GLY A 8 29.25 21.85 -60.63
C GLY A 8 28.50 20.58 -60.14
N LYS A 9 29.03 19.92 -59.13
CA LYS A 9 28.32 18.84 -58.41
C LYS A 9 27.41 19.45 -57.35
N SER A 10 26.09 19.35 -57.58
CA SER A 10 25.09 19.66 -56.57
C SER A 10 25.05 18.53 -55.52
N TRP A 11 25.38 18.85 -54.28
CA TRP A 11 25.17 17.96 -53.14
C TRP A 11 23.75 18.13 -52.60
N LEU A 12 22.94 17.08 -52.70
CA LEU A 12 21.63 17.00 -52.07
C LEU A 12 21.85 16.72 -50.58
N ILE A 13 21.59 17.69 -49.73
CA ILE A 13 21.60 17.50 -48.26
C ILE A 13 20.26 16.90 -47.90
N LEU A 14 20.24 15.60 -47.58
CA LEU A 14 19.10 14.93 -47.00
C LEU A 14 19.05 15.29 -45.48
N THR A 15 18.19 16.20 -45.11
CA THR A 15 17.85 16.47 -43.70
C THR A 15 16.95 15.32 -43.20
N VAL A 16 17.53 14.40 -42.46
CA VAL A 16 16.77 13.42 -41.67
C VAL A 16 16.23 14.16 -40.46
N ALA A 17 14.93 14.45 -40.46
CA ALA A 17 14.25 14.92 -39.28
C ALA A 17 14.22 13.79 -38.24
N GLY A 18 15.11 13.84 -37.26
CA GLY A 18 15.14 12.95 -36.13
C GLY A 18 13.90 13.22 -35.27
N LEU A 19 12.92 12.32 -35.31
CA LEU A 19 11.86 12.24 -34.31
C LEU A 19 12.52 11.82 -33.00
N THR A 20 12.82 12.78 -32.14
CA THR A 20 13.15 12.51 -30.74
C THR A 20 11.87 12.06 -30.05
N PHE A 21 11.67 10.76 -29.91
CA PHE A 21 10.77 10.23 -28.90
C PHE A 21 11.34 10.60 -27.54
N SER A 22 10.82 11.67 -26.93
CA SER A 22 10.94 11.87 -25.50
C SER A 22 10.21 10.70 -24.85
N GLN A 23 10.97 9.72 -24.37
CA GLN A 23 10.42 8.79 -23.37
C GLN A 23 10.10 9.66 -22.16
N VAL A 24 8.82 9.95 -21.96
CA VAL A 24 8.31 10.37 -20.66
C VAL A 24 8.54 9.16 -19.78
N LEU A 25 9.57 9.21 -18.94
CA LEU A 25 9.75 8.22 -17.88
C LEU A 25 8.45 8.25 -17.06
N ALA A 26 7.75 7.15 -17.00
CA ALA A 26 6.57 7.03 -16.16
C ALA A 26 6.99 7.40 -14.73
N GLN A 27 6.26 8.31 -14.11
CA GLN A 27 6.52 8.69 -12.72
C GLN A 27 6.21 7.47 -11.85
N GLU A 28 7.07 7.19 -10.89
CA GLU A 28 6.91 6.07 -9.96
C GLU A 28 6.84 6.59 -8.53
N THR A 29 6.19 5.83 -7.66
CA THR A 29 6.23 6.06 -6.21
C THR A 29 7.62 5.73 -5.67
N LYS A 30 7.85 6.03 -4.38
CA LYS A 30 9.11 5.70 -3.69
C LYS A 30 9.43 4.21 -3.70
N SER A 31 8.41 3.33 -3.70
CA SER A 31 8.58 1.88 -3.76
C SER A 31 8.54 1.29 -5.18
N GLY A 32 8.54 2.14 -6.21
CA GLY A 32 8.56 1.71 -7.62
C GLY A 32 7.19 1.31 -8.19
N ILE A 33 6.09 1.82 -7.62
CA ILE A 33 4.75 1.60 -8.17
C ILE A 33 4.53 2.60 -9.31
N PRO A 34 4.20 2.15 -10.54
CA PRO A 34 4.00 3.06 -11.67
C PRO A 34 2.80 4.00 -11.47
N LEU A 35 3.02 5.28 -11.73
CA LEU A 35 1.97 6.31 -11.82
C LEU A 35 1.70 6.61 -13.31
N ASP A 36 1.25 5.58 -14.02
CA ASP A 36 1.09 5.55 -15.49
C ASP A 36 -0.21 6.18 -16.00
N GLN A 37 -1.05 6.64 -15.09
CA GLN A 37 -2.32 7.30 -15.39
C GLN A 37 -2.48 8.54 -14.49
N SER A 38 -3.04 9.62 -15.04
CA SER A 38 -3.19 10.89 -14.32
C SER A 38 -4.01 10.77 -13.01
N TRP A 39 -4.98 9.89 -12.98
CA TRP A 39 -5.76 9.65 -11.76
C TRP A 39 -4.93 8.97 -10.66
N LYS A 40 -3.97 8.09 -11.01
CA LYS A 40 -3.04 7.49 -10.04
C LYS A 40 -2.13 8.55 -9.43
N GLU A 41 -1.59 9.46 -10.25
CA GLU A 41 -0.80 10.60 -9.77
C GLU A 41 -1.62 11.45 -8.77
N THR A 42 -2.90 11.72 -9.09
CA THR A 42 -3.80 12.50 -8.24
C THR A 42 -4.08 11.80 -6.91
N VAL A 43 -4.41 10.50 -6.95
CA VAL A 43 -4.69 9.69 -5.74
C VAL A 43 -3.43 9.54 -4.88
N TYR A 44 -2.28 9.30 -5.50
CA TYR A 44 -1.00 9.24 -4.77
C TYR A 44 -0.65 10.57 -4.10
N ALA A 45 -0.80 11.68 -4.82
CA ALA A 45 -0.60 13.02 -4.25
C ALA A 45 -1.58 13.32 -3.11
N PHE A 46 -2.84 12.87 -3.22
CA PHE A 46 -3.81 12.94 -2.13
C PHE A 46 -3.32 12.15 -0.91
N ALA A 47 -2.91 10.89 -1.08
CA ALA A 47 -2.41 10.06 0.01
C ALA A 47 -1.15 10.68 0.64
N ALA A 48 -0.20 11.16 -0.16
CA ALA A 48 1.02 11.81 0.33
C ALA A 48 0.75 13.07 1.17
N ASN A 49 -0.30 13.82 0.85
CA ASN A 49 -0.65 15.04 1.58
C ASN A 49 -1.50 14.79 2.82
N ASN A 50 -2.29 13.74 2.85
CA ASN A 50 -3.28 13.50 3.91
C ASN A 50 -2.93 12.32 4.84
N LEU A 51 -2.20 11.30 4.36
CA LEU A 51 -1.85 10.13 5.16
C LEU A 51 -0.45 10.29 5.77
N GLN A 52 -0.26 11.31 6.60
CA GLN A 52 1.03 11.61 7.23
C GLN A 52 1.13 10.97 8.61
N HIS A 53 1.31 9.65 8.65
CA HIS A 53 1.38 8.90 9.88
C HIS A 53 2.51 7.88 9.86
N THR A 54 3.17 7.67 11.00
CA THR A 54 4.36 6.82 11.11
C THR A 54 4.05 5.32 10.88
N ALA A 55 2.88 4.87 11.26
CA ALA A 55 2.51 3.45 11.24
C ALA A 55 1.55 3.09 10.10
N TRP A 56 0.59 3.95 9.77
CA TRP A 56 -0.41 3.75 8.70
C TRP A 56 -0.56 4.96 7.78
N GLY A 57 0.56 5.59 7.43
CA GLY A 57 0.63 6.64 6.43
C GLY A 57 0.92 6.11 5.03
N LEU A 58 1.41 6.99 4.17
CA LEU A 58 1.69 6.71 2.76
C LEU A 58 2.55 5.44 2.55
N GLU A 59 3.61 5.28 3.34
CA GLU A 59 4.50 4.11 3.21
C GLU A 59 3.81 2.79 3.60
N HIS A 60 2.79 2.84 4.45
CA HIS A 60 1.93 1.69 4.73
C HIS A 60 1.09 1.34 3.50
N SER A 61 0.42 2.31 2.90
CA SER A 61 -0.36 2.11 1.66
C SER A 61 0.48 1.52 0.53
N GLU A 62 1.72 1.99 0.35
CA GLU A 62 2.64 1.42 -0.64
C GLU A 62 3.01 -0.04 -0.33
N ARG A 63 3.26 -0.38 0.95
CA ARG A 63 3.55 -1.76 1.35
C ARG A 63 2.36 -2.68 1.13
N ASP A 64 1.15 -2.22 1.46
CA ASP A 64 -0.06 -3.01 1.27
C ASP A 64 -0.33 -3.29 -0.21
N TYR A 65 -0.18 -2.29 -1.07
CA TYR A 65 -0.29 -2.47 -2.51
C TYR A 65 0.71 -3.53 -3.03
N GLN A 66 1.99 -3.40 -2.68
CA GLN A 66 3.03 -4.34 -3.14
C GLN A 66 2.80 -5.74 -2.58
N LEU A 67 2.44 -5.85 -1.31
CA LEU A 67 2.17 -7.13 -0.67
C LEU A 67 0.93 -7.80 -1.24
N ALA A 68 -0.17 -7.06 -1.44
CA ALA A 68 -1.39 -7.57 -2.03
C ALA A 68 -1.15 -8.15 -3.45
N ARG A 69 -0.32 -7.46 -4.27
CA ARG A 69 0.10 -7.99 -5.57
C ARG A 69 0.90 -9.30 -5.44
N ALA A 70 1.80 -9.36 -4.46
CA ALA A 70 2.58 -10.59 -4.23
C ALA A 70 1.69 -11.75 -3.78
N LEU A 71 0.69 -11.48 -2.92
CA LEU A 71 -0.29 -12.48 -2.50
C LEU A 71 -1.15 -12.97 -3.67
N ALA A 72 -1.64 -12.05 -4.50
CA ALA A 72 -2.40 -12.40 -5.70
C ALA A 72 -1.58 -13.30 -6.64
N ALA A 73 -0.33 -12.93 -6.89
CA ALA A 73 0.57 -13.72 -7.73
C ALA A 73 0.86 -15.11 -7.12
N GLY A 74 1.07 -15.19 -5.81
CA GLY A 74 1.33 -16.43 -5.09
C GLY A 74 0.17 -17.44 -5.15
N ASP A 75 -1.06 -16.93 -5.09
CA ASP A 75 -2.28 -17.75 -5.15
C ASP A 75 -2.86 -17.85 -6.59
N GLY A 76 -2.23 -17.24 -7.59
CA GLY A 76 -2.71 -17.24 -8.98
C GLY A 76 -4.05 -16.52 -9.17
N LEU A 77 -4.32 -15.49 -8.36
CA LEU A 77 -5.55 -14.69 -8.43
C LEU A 77 -5.41 -13.60 -9.50
N GLU A 78 -6.42 -13.47 -10.35
CA GLU A 78 -6.55 -12.33 -11.24
C GLU A 78 -7.18 -11.15 -10.49
N ILE A 79 -6.46 -10.03 -10.42
CA ILE A 79 -6.91 -8.81 -9.72
C ILE A 79 -7.02 -7.64 -10.69
N ASP A 80 -7.96 -6.73 -10.41
CA ASP A 80 -8.02 -5.44 -11.08
C ASP A 80 -7.03 -4.47 -10.41
N GLU A 81 -5.92 -4.19 -11.08
CA GLU A 81 -4.84 -3.33 -10.57
C GLU A 81 -5.31 -1.88 -10.31
N ASP A 82 -6.30 -1.37 -11.04
CA ASP A 82 -6.84 -0.03 -10.77
C ASP A 82 -7.64 -0.04 -9.47
N VAL A 83 -8.43 -1.09 -9.23
CA VAL A 83 -9.18 -1.27 -7.99
C VAL A 83 -8.23 -1.40 -6.81
N LEU A 84 -7.19 -2.24 -6.95
CA LEU A 84 -6.20 -2.43 -5.90
C LEU A 84 -5.45 -1.13 -5.59
N PHE A 85 -5.01 -0.38 -6.62
CA PHE A 85 -4.32 0.88 -6.41
C PHE A 85 -5.20 1.87 -5.65
N ALA A 86 -6.43 2.10 -6.13
CA ALA A 86 -7.34 3.03 -5.48
C ALA A 86 -7.67 2.62 -4.03
N ALA A 87 -7.94 1.33 -3.79
CA ALA A 87 -8.24 0.84 -2.46
C ALA A 87 -7.02 0.95 -1.53
N ALA A 88 -5.83 0.52 -1.94
CA ALA A 88 -4.64 0.55 -1.11
C ALA A 88 -4.21 1.98 -0.71
N PHE A 89 -4.40 2.98 -1.58
CA PHE A 89 -4.05 4.36 -1.25
C PHE A 89 -5.16 5.14 -0.53
N LEU A 90 -6.36 4.58 -0.38
CA LEU A 90 -7.49 5.25 0.27
C LEU A 90 -8.05 4.49 1.49
N HIS A 91 -7.63 3.24 1.78
CA HIS A 91 -8.26 2.40 2.81
C HIS A 91 -8.27 3.06 4.19
N ASP A 92 -7.18 3.69 4.56
CA ASP A 92 -6.99 4.35 5.86
C ASP A 92 -7.33 5.84 5.86
N MET A 93 -7.84 6.42 4.76
CA MET A 93 -8.01 7.88 4.68
C MET A 93 -8.93 8.45 5.77
N ALA A 94 -9.93 7.70 6.22
CA ALA A 94 -10.86 8.14 7.26
C ALA A 94 -10.37 7.85 8.69
N ALA A 95 -9.17 7.29 8.87
CA ALA A 95 -8.44 7.33 10.13
C ALA A 95 -7.86 8.73 10.44
N PHE A 96 -7.91 9.67 9.46
CA PHE A 96 -7.30 11.01 9.54
C PHE A 96 -8.31 12.12 9.35
N GLU A 97 -8.08 13.25 10.04
CA GLU A 97 -8.80 14.49 9.78
C GLU A 97 -8.40 15.04 8.37
N PRO A 98 -9.31 15.64 7.62
CA PRO A 98 -10.73 15.93 7.96
C PRO A 98 -11.71 14.81 7.59
N TYR A 99 -11.25 13.61 7.28
CA TYR A 99 -12.08 12.50 6.80
C TYR A 99 -12.62 11.62 7.92
N ALA A 100 -11.97 11.61 9.08
CA ALA A 100 -12.40 10.89 10.27
C ALA A 100 -13.79 11.36 10.75
N VAL A 101 -14.60 10.40 11.24
CA VAL A 101 -15.89 10.68 11.89
C VAL A 101 -15.90 10.02 13.26
N ALA A 102 -16.07 10.83 14.29
CA ALA A 102 -16.01 10.34 15.67
C ALA A 102 -17.06 9.27 15.93
N GLY A 103 -16.63 8.10 16.40
CA GLY A 103 -17.51 6.98 16.74
C GLY A 103 -17.89 6.08 15.54
N GLU A 104 -17.42 6.38 14.34
CA GLU A 104 -17.60 5.54 13.16
C GLU A 104 -16.32 4.72 12.86
N ASP A 105 -16.50 3.57 12.25
CA ASP A 105 -15.42 2.76 11.75
C ASP A 105 -14.81 3.43 10.50
N HIS A 106 -13.48 3.61 10.50
CA HIS A 106 -12.77 4.31 9.43
C HIS A 106 -12.87 3.58 8.09
N SER A 107 -12.96 2.24 8.08
CA SER A 107 -13.07 1.46 6.85
C SER A 107 -14.41 1.71 6.15
N ASN A 108 -15.49 1.80 6.90
CA ASN A 108 -16.81 2.14 6.36
C ASN A 108 -16.86 3.59 5.89
N THR A 109 -16.41 4.52 6.73
CA THR A 109 -16.35 5.95 6.41
C THR A 109 -15.44 6.23 5.21
N GLY A 110 -14.29 5.57 5.13
CA GLY A 110 -13.35 5.67 4.00
C GLY A 110 -13.96 5.19 2.70
N ALA A 111 -14.60 4.03 2.73
CA ALA A 111 -15.30 3.50 1.56
C ALA A 111 -16.40 4.43 1.05
N ASP A 112 -17.20 5.02 1.95
CA ASP A 112 -18.27 5.95 1.57
C ASP A 112 -17.73 7.25 0.95
N LYS A 113 -16.57 7.72 1.41
CA LYS A 113 -15.93 8.95 0.93
C LYS A 113 -15.02 8.74 -0.28
N ALA A 114 -14.62 7.51 -0.62
CA ALA A 114 -13.69 7.22 -1.71
C ALA A 114 -14.12 7.82 -3.06
N GLY A 115 -15.41 7.77 -3.38
CA GLY A 115 -15.96 8.34 -4.62
C GLY A 115 -15.69 9.84 -4.78
N ALA A 116 -15.73 10.60 -3.69
CA ALA A 116 -15.48 12.05 -3.72
C ALA A 116 -14.02 12.41 -4.06
N ILE A 117 -13.09 11.48 -3.84
CA ILE A 117 -11.67 11.63 -4.21
C ILE A 117 -11.44 11.09 -5.63
N LEU A 118 -12.06 9.97 -5.97
CA LEU A 118 -11.82 9.25 -7.22
C LEU A 118 -12.48 9.89 -8.44
N GLU A 119 -13.71 10.40 -8.31
CA GLU A 119 -14.44 11.01 -9.41
C GLU A 119 -13.72 12.23 -10.00
N PRO A 120 -13.33 13.24 -9.22
CA PRO A 120 -12.61 14.40 -9.76
C PRO A 120 -11.19 14.06 -10.25
N ALA A 121 -10.58 12.95 -9.78
CA ALA A 121 -9.31 12.46 -10.28
C ALA A 121 -9.42 11.84 -11.68
N GLY A 122 -10.61 11.46 -12.13
CA GLY A 122 -10.83 10.80 -13.41
C GLY A 122 -10.70 9.27 -13.35
N PHE A 123 -10.89 8.69 -12.17
CA PHE A 123 -10.93 7.23 -11.99
C PHE A 123 -12.11 6.61 -12.76
N PRO A 124 -11.99 5.40 -13.32
CA PRO A 124 -13.10 4.72 -13.98
C PRO A 124 -14.20 4.31 -12.98
N MET A 125 -15.18 5.18 -12.75
CA MET A 125 -16.18 5.09 -11.69
C MET A 125 -17.05 3.81 -11.73
N ALA A 126 -17.09 3.09 -12.85
CA ALA A 126 -17.71 1.77 -12.90
C ALA A 126 -17.04 0.75 -11.95
N LYS A 127 -15.77 0.96 -11.56
CA LYS A 127 -15.00 0.14 -10.63
C LYS A 127 -15.16 0.59 -9.16
N LEU A 128 -15.81 1.71 -8.88
CA LEU A 128 -15.96 2.23 -7.51
C LEU A 128 -16.58 1.23 -6.52
N PRO A 129 -17.62 0.45 -6.88
CA PRO A 129 -18.18 -0.53 -5.94
C PRO A 129 -17.14 -1.55 -5.43
N SER A 130 -16.25 -2.04 -6.30
CA SER A 130 -15.17 -2.96 -5.92
C SER A 130 -14.12 -2.27 -5.03
N VAL A 131 -13.76 -1.01 -5.31
CA VAL A 131 -12.88 -0.22 -4.43
C VAL A 131 -13.49 -0.09 -3.04
N GLN A 132 -14.78 0.26 -2.96
CA GLN A 132 -15.49 0.41 -1.70
C GLN A 132 -15.59 -0.92 -0.93
N ALA A 133 -15.82 -2.04 -1.62
CA ALA A 133 -15.85 -3.36 -1.02
C ALA A 133 -14.48 -3.73 -0.42
N ALA A 134 -13.40 -3.49 -1.14
CA ALA A 134 -12.04 -3.74 -0.66
C ALA A 134 -11.69 -2.86 0.55
N ILE A 135 -12.03 -1.56 0.52
CA ILE A 135 -11.81 -0.67 1.65
C ILE A 135 -12.58 -1.13 2.89
N ARG A 136 -13.86 -1.53 2.76
CA ARG A 136 -14.64 -2.01 3.92
C ARG A 136 -14.09 -3.29 4.53
N ALA A 137 -13.47 -4.13 3.72
CA ALA A 137 -12.99 -5.44 4.13
C ALA A 137 -11.54 -5.45 4.64
N HIS A 138 -10.78 -4.33 4.58
CA HIS A 138 -9.34 -4.37 4.80
C HIS A 138 -8.94 -4.74 6.23
N MET A 139 -9.74 -4.36 7.23
CA MET A 139 -9.40 -4.61 8.64
C MET A 139 -9.52 -6.09 9.02
N TYR A 140 -8.59 -6.58 9.83
CA TYR A 140 -8.51 -7.98 10.29
C TYR A 140 -9.76 -8.52 10.97
N TYR A 141 -10.66 -7.67 11.45
CA TYR A 141 -11.92 -8.04 12.08
C TYR A 141 -13.12 -7.97 11.12
N ALA A 142 -12.91 -7.54 9.87
CA ALA A 142 -13.98 -7.38 8.89
C ALA A 142 -14.37 -8.72 8.25
N GLU A 143 -15.61 -8.80 7.77
CA GLU A 143 -16.04 -9.88 6.89
C GLU A 143 -15.49 -9.64 5.47
N VAL A 144 -14.81 -10.63 4.91
CA VAL A 144 -14.13 -10.52 3.62
C VAL A 144 -14.97 -11.14 2.52
N PRO A 145 -15.42 -10.37 1.51
CA PRO A 145 -16.16 -10.93 0.38
C PRO A 145 -15.26 -11.82 -0.49
N ALA A 146 -15.87 -12.72 -1.27
CA ALA A 146 -15.16 -13.58 -2.22
C ALA A 146 -14.74 -12.79 -3.49
N GLU A 147 -14.13 -11.63 -3.31
CA GLU A 147 -13.60 -10.77 -4.36
C GLU A 147 -12.07 -10.69 -4.20
N PRO A 148 -11.30 -11.01 -5.26
CA PRO A 148 -9.84 -11.14 -5.14
C PRO A 148 -9.14 -9.91 -4.56
N VAL A 149 -9.50 -8.68 -4.98
CA VAL A 149 -8.85 -7.47 -4.46
C VAL A 149 -9.15 -7.26 -2.99
N ALA A 150 -10.38 -7.50 -2.54
CA ALA A 150 -10.74 -7.40 -1.12
C ALA A 150 -9.97 -8.41 -0.27
N GLN A 151 -9.83 -9.64 -0.75
CA GLN A 151 -9.10 -10.71 -0.06
C GLN A 151 -7.61 -10.37 0.10
N VAL A 152 -6.94 -9.94 -0.98
CA VAL A 152 -5.50 -9.68 -0.93
C VAL A 152 -5.17 -8.38 -0.19
N LEU A 153 -6.04 -7.37 -0.21
CA LEU A 153 -5.84 -6.14 0.56
C LEU A 153 -6.04 -6.40 2.07
N HIS A 154 -7.08 -7.13 2.44
CA HIS A 154 -7.32 -7.57 3.82
C HIS A 154 -6.10 -8.32 4.39
N ASP A 155 -5.61 -9.29 3.63
CA ASP A 155 -4.47 -10.10 4.06
C ASP A 155 -3.17 -9.29 4.11
N ALA A 156 -2.97 -8.35 3.17
CA ALA A 156 -1.80 -7.49 3.15
C ALA A 156 -1.75 -6.58 4.38
N ASP A 157 -2.87 -5.90 4.70
CA ASP A 157 -2.96 -5.06 5.89
C ASP A 157 -2.80 -5.89 7.19
N THR A 158 -3.49 -7.04 7.28
CA THR A 158 -3.35 -7.94 8.42
C THR A 158 -1.91 -8.41 8.64
N LEU A 159 -1.20 -8.79 7.57
CA LEU A 159 0.21 -9.18 7.63
C LEU A 159 1.14 -8.04 8.06
N ASN A 160 0.76 -6.79 7.85
CA ASN A 160 1.51 -5.62 8.33
C ASN A 160 1.40 -5.40 9.84
N PHE A 161 0.59 -6.15 10.56
CA PHE A 161 0.59 -6.24 12.03
C PHE A 161 1.49 -7.37 12.57
N LEU A 162 2.09 -8.19 11.70
CA LEU A 162 2.93 -9.33 12.08
C LEU A 162 4.40 -9.11 11.69
N GLY A 163 5.31 -9.86 12.32
CA GLY A 163 6.73 -9.83 12.04
C GLY A 163 7.41 -8.53 12.45
N ALA A 164 8.56 -8.25 11.88
CA ALA A 164 9.37 -7.08 12.20
C ALA A 164 8.66 -5.75 11.95
N ILE A 165 7.87 -5.66 10.87
CA ILE A 165 7.10 -4.44 10.56
C ILE A 165 5.98 -4.22 11.58
N GLY A 166 5.28 -5.27 12.01
CA GLY A 166 4.24 -5.20 13.04
C GLY A 166 4.80 -4.71 14.38
N VAL A 167 5.92 -5.28 14.82
CA VAL A 167 6.64 -4.82 16.03
C VAL A 167 6.96 -3.33 15.95
N THR A 168 7.54 -2.88 14.83
CA THR A 168 7.95 -1.49 14.65
C THR A 168 6.76 -0.54 14.68
N ARG A 169 5.66 -0.90 14.00
CA ARG A 169 4.43 -0.11 13.96
C ARG A 169 3.81 0.04 15.36
N ILE A 170 3.61 -1.06 16.09
CA ILE A 170 2.97 -1.04 17.42
C ILE A 170 3.79 -0.28 18.43
N ILE A 171 5.12 -0.46 18.45
CA ILE A 171 5.99 0.29 19.38
C ILE A 171 5.99 1.79 19.05
N SER A 172 6.01 2.18 17.77
CA SER A 172 5.96 3.59 17.38
C SER A 172 4.65 4.27 17.81
N LEU A 173 3.52 3.56 17.74
CA LEU A 173 2.21 4.04 18.18
C LEU A 173 2.12 4.21 19.69
N THR A 174 2.69 3.27 20.44
CA THR A 174 2.74 3.35 21.91
C THR A 174 3.42 4.64 22.37
N THR A 175 4.54 5.00 21.72
CA THR A 175 5.34 6.16 22.11
C THR A 175 4.76 7.51 21.66
N ARG A 176 3.97 7.53 20.59
CA ARG A 176 3.50 8.79 19.99
C ARG A 176 2.04 9.12 20.27
N GLU A 177 1.19 8.12 20.35
CA GLU A 177 -0.28 8.32 20.32
C GLU A 177 -1.00 7.72 21.52
N GLY A 178 -0.26 7.07 22.42
CA GLY A 178 -0.85 6.48 23.62
C GLY A 178 -1.79 5.31 23.30
N LEU A 179 -1.64 4.65 22.16
CA LEU A 179 -2.43 3.48 21.78
C LEU A 179 -2.27 2.36 22.80
N ALA A 180 -1.07 2.22 23.36
CA ALA A 180 -0.83 1.47 24.57
C ALA A 180 -0.30 2.43 25.65
N LYS A 181 -0.79 2.30 26.87
CA LYS A 181 -0.45 3.19 27.99
C LYS A 181 1.03 3.13 28.40
N ASP A 182 1.69 1.99 28.12
CA ASP A 182 3.07 1.72 28.50
C ASP A 182 3.64 0.58 27.62
N LEU A 183 4.93 0.29 27.79
CA LEU A 183 5.60 -0.75 27.03
C LEU A 183 5.04 -2.17 27.28
N PRO A 184 4.71 -2.58 28.54
CA PRO A 184 4.03 -3.85 28.79
C PRO A 184 2.72 -4.01 28.02
N ALA A 185 1.91 -2.96 27.92
CA ALA A 185 0.66 -2.98 27.17
C ALA A 185 0.90 -3.11 25.65
N ALA A 186 1.95 -2.49 25.10
CA ALA A 186 2.35 -2.68 23.71
C ALA A 186 2.80 -4.12 23.44
N VAL A 187 3.58 -4.69 24.34
CA VAL A 187 4.01 -6.11 24.28
C VAL A 187 2.81 -7.03 24.30
N ALA A 188 1.85 -6.81 25.19
CA ALA A 188 0.62 -7.61 25.24
C ALA A 188 -0.18 -7.52 23.91
N THR A 189 -0.21 -6.36 23.27
CA THR A 189 -0.83 -6.20 21.95
C THR A 189 -0.11 -7.05 20.90
N LEU A 190 1.22 -7.02 20.86
CA LEU A 190 2.01 -7.85 19.94
C LEU A 190 1.79 -9.35 20.17
N GLU A 191 1.72 -9.79 21.44
CA GLU A 191 1.42 -11.18 21.80
C GLU A 191 0.01 -11.61 21.37
N ASN A 192 -0.96 -10.72 21.47
CA ASN A 192 -2.31 -10.98 20.99
C ASN A 192 -2.33 -11.09 19.47
N PHE A 193 -1.68 -10.17 18.75
CA PHE A 193 -1.63 -10.20 17.30
C PHE A 193 -0.96 -11.47 16.76
N SER A 194 0.19 -11.89 17.33
CA SER A 194 0.85 -13.12 16.90
C SER A 194 -0.04 -14.34 17.03
N ARG A 195 -0.93 -14.36 18.01
CA ARG A 195 -1.82 -15.49 18.33
C ARG A 195 -3.12 -15.47 17.52
N GLU A 196 -3.71 -14.29 17.31
CA GLU A 196 -5.09 -14.16 16.80
C GLU A 196 -5.15 -13.83 15.31
N LEU A 197 -4.25 -12.98 14.80
CA LEU A 197 -4.35 -12.51 13.41
C LEU A 197 -4.15 -13.58 12.33
N PRO A 198 -3.32 -14.62 12.50
CA PRO A 198 -3.21 -15.67 11.48
C PRO A 198 -4.53 -16.34 11.11
N ALA A 199 -5.50 -16.37 12.05
CA ALA A 199 -6.80 -16.98 11.81
C ALA A 199 -7.73 -16.12 10.92
N SER A 200 -7.52 -14.82 10.82
CA SER A 200 -8.32 -13.92 9.97
C SER A 200 -7.89 -13.94 8.50
N LEU A 201 -6.69 -14.40 8.19
CA LEU A 201 -6.16 -14.45 6.82
C LEU A 201 -6.96 -15.42 5.95
N VAL A 202 -7.22 -15.04 4.71
CA VAL A 202 -8.06 -15.81 3.77
C VAL A 202 -7.26 -16.52 2.67
N THR A 203 -6.20 -15.90 2.12
CA THR A 203 -5.38 -16.46 1.03
C THR A 203 -4.34 -17.48 1.54
N ALA A 204 -3.98 -18.46 0.69
CA ALA A 204 -3.02 -19.50 1.09
C ALA A 204 -1.60 -18.93 1.27
N THR A 205 -1.21 -18.03 0.39
CA THR A 205 0.10 -17.37 0.45
C THR A 205 0.24 -16.50 1.71
N ALA A 206 -0.81 -15.76 2.10
CA ALA A 206 -0.79 -14.97 3.34
C ALA A 206 -0.66 -15.85 4.59
N LYS A 207 -1.39 -16.97 4.65
CA LYS A 207 -1.27 -17.94 5.75
C LYS A 207 0.14 -18.53 5.87
N ALA A 208 0.78 -18.83 4.74
CA ALA A 208 2.18 -19.30 4.74
C ALA A 208 3.13 -18.21 5.24
N MET A 209 3.01 -16.97 4.74
CA MET A 209 3.82 -15.84 5.18
C MET A 209 3.63 -15.51 6.67
N ALA A 210 2.40 -15.64 7.18
CA ALA A 210 2.12 -15.39 8.60
C ALA A 210 2.91 -16.32 9.53
N THR A 211 3.16 -17.55 9.11
CA THR A 211 3.95 -18.50 9.91
C THR A 211 5.35 -17.94 10.21
N ASP A 212 6.05 -17.46 9.17
CA ASP A 212 7.39 -16.89 9.32
C ASP A 212 7.35 -15.58 10.14
N ARG A 213 6.39 -14.69 9.85
CA ARG A 213 6.24 -13.42 10.55
C ARG A 213 5.89 -13.60 12.05
N VAL A 214 5.06 -14.57 12.39
CA VAL A 214 4.77 -14.92 13.79
C VAL A 214 6.04 -15.42 14.47
N GLN A 215 6.80 -16.30 13.84
CA GLN A 215 8.05 -16.80 14.41
C GLN A 215 9.08 -15.67 14.66
N GLU A 216 9.20 -14.72 13.73
CA GLU A 216 10.04 -13.52 13.90
C GLU A 216 9.58 -12.69 15.10
N MET A 217 8.27 -12.42 15.23
CA MET A 217 7.69 -11.66 16.33
C MET A 217 7.87 -12.37 17.67
N GLU A 218 7.64 -13.67 17.74
CA GLU A 218 7.84 -14.47 18.96
C GLU A 218 9.31 -14.50 19.37
N SER A 219 10.23 -14.59 18.42
CA SER A 219 11.68 -14.52 18.67
C SER A 219 12.07 -13.16 19.26
N PHE A 220 11.54 -12.07 18.74
CA PHE A 220 11.72 -10.72 19.30
C PHE A 220 11.17 -10.64 20.73
N LEU A 221 9.95 -11.10 20.97
CA LEU A 221 9.29 -11.08 22.28
C LEU A 221 10.05 -11.92 23.31
N ALA A 222 10.56 -13.08 22.91
CA ALA A 222 11.38 -13.93 23.77
C ALA A 222 12.70 -13.22 24.17
N ALA A 223 13.38 -12.59 23.20
CA ALA A 223 14.59 -11.82 23.47
C ALA A 223 14.31 -10.62 24.40
N LEU A 224 13.20 -9.90 24.15
CA LEU A 224 12.78 -8.78 24.99
C LEU A 224 12.51 -9.20 26.43
N ARG A 225 11.81 -10.31 26.67
CA ARG A 225 11.59 -10.87 28.00
C ARG A 225 12.89 -11.22 28.69
N GLN A 226 13.81 -11.90 28.01
CA GLN A 226 15.11 -12.24 28.57
C GLN A 226 15.91 -10.99 28.99
N GLN A 227 15.86 -9.93 28.19
CA GLN A 227 16.60 -8.68 28.45
C GLN A 227 15.93 -7.79 29.51
N SER A 228 14.71 -8.06 29.91
CA SER A 228 13.90 -7.29 30.86
C SER A 228 13.55 -8.07 32.13
N VAL A 229 14.43 -8.99 32.56
CA VAL A 229 14.22 -9.79 33.79
C VAL A 229 12.88 -10.55 33.74
N ASP A 230 12.69 -11.35 32.71
CA ASP A 230 11.44 -12.06 32.39
C ASP A 230 10.22 -11.14 32.26
N GLY A 231 10.43 -9.95 31.68
CA GLY A 231 9.39 -8.95 31.46
C GLY A 231 9.04 -8.11 32.69
N ARG A 232 9.68 -8.33 33.83
CA ARG A 232 9.41 -7.58 35.07
C ARG A 232 10.00 -6.16 35.11
N ALA A 233 10.92 -5.88 34.18
CA ALA A 233 11.57 -4.58 34.04
C ALA A 233 11.35 -3.98 32.62
N LEU A 234 10.11 -4.14 32.12
CA LEU A 234 9.64 -3.48 30.89
C LEU A 234 9.07 -2.11 31.21
#